data_8dd31ba55f78544109cc7b057cc47571
#
_entry.id   8dd31ba55f78544109cc7b057cc47571
#
_cell.length_a   1.000
_cell.length_b   1.000
_cell.length_c   1.000
_cell.angle_alpha   90.00
_cell.angle_beta   90.00
_cell.angle_gamma   90.00
#
_symmetry.space_group_name_H-M   'P 1'
#
loop_
_entity.id
_entity.type
_entity.pdbx_description
1 polymer ?
#
loop_
_entity_poly.entity_id
_entity_poly.type
_entity_poly.pdbx_seq_one_letter_code
_entity_poly.pdbx_strand_id
1 'polypeptide(L)'
;MKPLKFSHLTLFIFFLVMLPDPGTAHDYREALSKAILFFEGQRSGYLPDDQRMKWRGHSGLSDGWDYNTDLTGGYYDAGDNVKFGFPMAFTATMLAWSVVEFGDEMPRQELWNCLVAIRWATDYLLKTVSQPDRIFVQVGDPSSDHNCWERPEDMDTDRTVYAIDAPNPASDVAGETAAALAASSMAFRSSDPGYSETLLRNAIKAFQYADNYRGAYTDNDHVREGACPYYCNFGGYQDELLWGAAWLRRATGDDDFLNYLQFNAKAFGAEENINEFGWENKHAGLKVLVSKEVVEESMVSLQSYRESAESFICTLVPESPASQIQYTPGGLIYRPGGSNLQHSTSLSFLQLVYANYLSRSSQTLTCGTLSDITPATLRRIAKRQVDYILGDNPMGLSYMVGYGDHYPQRIHHRGSSLPSVKDHPQFIACKEGSVYFNSSNPNPNLLVGALVGGPEEDDEYEDDRANFRKSEPTTYINAPFVGVLAYFAAHPDP
;
A
#
# COMPACT_ATOMS: atom_id res chain seq x y z
N MET A 1 79.43 16.00 -37.16
CA MET A 1 78.51 15.71 -36.05
C MET A 1 77.16 16.35 -36.42
N LYS A 2 76.17 15.54 -36.75
CA LYS A 2 74.80 15.96 -37.06
C LYS A 2 73.95 15.82 -35.80
N PRO A 3 73.04 16.71 -35.42
CA PRO A 3 72.17 16.55 -34.25
C PRO A 3 70.97 15.66 -34.58
N LEU A 4 70.70 14.68 -33.68
CA LEU A 4 69.51 13.86 -33.69
C LEU A 4 68.25 14.72 -33.34
N LYS A 5 67.25 14.65 -34.18
CA LYS A 5 65.91 15.18 -33.88
C LYS A 5 65.11 14.14 -33.08
N PHE A 6 64.76 14.49 -31.83
CA PHE A 6 63.76 13.71 -31.08
C PHE A 6 62.35 14.13 -31.54
N SER A 7 61.61 13.19 -32.05
CA SER A 7 60.17 13.33 -32.36
C SER A 7 59.36 13.00 -31.11
N HIS A 8 58.65 14.02 -30.56
CA HIS A 8 57.69 13.79 -29.51
C HIS A 8 56.42 13.19 -30.11
N LEU A 9 56.16 11.90 -29.82
CA LEU A 9 54.92 11.23 -30.13
C LEU A 9 53.92 11.53 -29.01
N THR A 10 52.97 12.46 -29.25
CA THR A 10 51.89 12.79 -28.31
C THR A 10 50.82 11.72 -28.41
N LEU A 11 50.71 10.87 -27.39
CA LEU A 11 49.67 9.82 -27.27
C LEU A 11 48.38 10.52 -26.84
N PHE A 12 47.42 10.65 -27.75
CA PHE A 12 46.07 11.06 -27.44
C PHE A 12 45.30 9.83 -26.88
N ILE A 13 45.11 9.82 -25.56
CA ILE A 13 44.20 8.85 -24.91
C ILE A 13 42.80 9.43 -25.10
N PHE A 14 42.05 8.83 -26.02
CA PHE A 14 40.59 9.03 -26.11
C PHE A 14 39.94 8.33 -24.90
N PHE A 15 39.52 9.11 -23.91
CA PHE A 15 38.52 8.66 -22.96
C PHE A 15 37.22 8.50 -23.71
N LEU A 16 36.86 7.25 -24.02
CA LEU A 16 35.49 6.89 -24.42
C LEU A 16 34.63 7.10 -23.19
N VAL A 17 33.97 8.25 -23.10
CA VAL A 17 32.85 8.42 -22.18
C VAL A 17 31.75 7.51 -22.72
N MET A 18 31.59 6.34 -22.13
CA MET A 18 30.38 5.54 -22.34
C MET A 18 29.22 6.42 -21.82
N LEU A 19 28.49 7.03 -22.74
CA LEU A 19 27.16 7.53 -22.44
C LEU A 19 26.37 6.29 -21.99
N PRO A 20 25.63 6.35 -20.86
CA PRO A 20 24.73 5.28 -20.53
C PRO A 20 23.80 5.06 -21.73
N ASP A 21 23.60 3.80 -22.11
CA ASP A 21 22.56 3.42 -23.06
C ASP A 21 21.27 4.17 -22.67
N PRO A 22 20.51 4.72 -23.63
CA PRO A 22 19.17 5.20 -23.34
C PRO A 22 18.41 4.00 -22.78
N GLY A 23 18.19 3.98 -21.45
CA GLY A 23 17.61 2.86 -20.74
C GLY A 23 16.37 2.37 -21.49
N THR A 24 16.27 1.07 -21.70
CA THR A 24 15.05 0.45 -22.22
C THR A 24 13.93 0.86 -21.29
N ALA A 25 12.90 1.51 -21.82
CA ALA A 25 11.75 1.94 -21.03
C ALA A 25 11.20 0.74 -20.23
N HIS A 26 10.88 0.94 -18.94
CA HIS A 26 10.34 -0.11 -18.10
C HIS A 26 9.04 -0.69 -18.69
N ASP A 27 8.86 -2.01 -18.59
CA ASP A 27 7.59 -2.64 -18.92
C ASP A 27 6.62 -2.51 -17.73
N TYR A 28 5.91 -1.38 -17.67
CA TYR A 28 4.92 -1.12 -16.61
C TYR A 28 3.75 -2.10 -16.62
N ARG A 29 3.46 -2.76 -17.76
CA ARG A 29 2.42 -3.79 -17.84
C ARG A 29 2.87 -5.07 -17.15
N GLU A 30 4.10 -5.48 -17.36
CA GLU A 30 4.71 -6.59 -16.63
C GLU A 30 4.75 -6.29 -15.13
N ALA A 31 5.20 -5.09 -14.74
CA ALA A 31 5.26 -4.67 -13.35
C ALA A 31 3.87 -4.66 -12.70
N LEU A 32 2.83 -4.17 -13.39
CA LEU A 32 1.43 -4.18 -12.92
C LEU A 32 0.94 -5.61 -12.67
N SER A 33 1.16 -6.52 -13.64
CA SER A 33 0.76 -7.92 -13.50
C SER A 33 1.43 -8.58 -12.30
N LYS A 34 2.72 -8.31 -12.09
CA LYS A 34 3.49 -8.81 -10.94
C LYS A 34 3.01 -8.21 -9.62
N ALA A 35 2.79 -6.89 -9.56
CA ALA A 35 2.30 -6.22 -8.34
C ALA A 35 0.95 -6.76 -7.88
N ILE A 36 0.04 -7.10 -8.80
CA ILE A 36 -1.24 -7.73 -8.48
C ILE A 36 -1.05 -9.19 -8.06
N LEU A 37 -0.13 -9.92 -8.70
CA LEU A 37 0.16 -11.32 -8.38
C LEU A 37 0.67 -11.49 -6.94
N PHE A 38 1.40 -10.52 -6.39
CA PHE A 38 1.87 -10.53 -5.00
C PHE A 38 0.77 -10.88 -3.99
N PHE A 39 -0.44 -10.34 -4.17
CA PHE A 39 -1.55 -10.58 -3.25
C PHE A 39 -1.97 -12.05 -3.16
N GLU A 40 -1.74 -12.85 -4.20
CA GLU A 40 -1.97 -14.30 -4.10
C GLU A 40 -0.96 -14.99 -3.17
N GLY A 41 0.24 -14.45 -3.03
CA GLY A 41 1.24 -14.92 -2.06
C GLY A 41 0.84 -14.68 -0.62
N GLN A 42 0.04 -13.63 -0.36
CA GLN A 42 -0.37 -13.21 0.98
C GLN A 42 -1.70 -13.82 1.46
N ARG A 43 -2.39 -14.59 0.63
CA ARG A 43 -3.69 -15.19 0.96
C ARG A 43 -3.63 -16.11 2.16
N SER A 44 -4.58 -15.96 3.08
CA SER A 44 -4.96 -16.91 4.13
C SER A 44 -6.25 -17.65 3.73
N GLY A 45 -6.55 -18.79 4.34
CA GLY A 45 -7.76 -19.56 4.13
C GLY A 45 -7.62 -20.68 3.09
N TYR A 46 -8.76 -21.09 2.54
CA TYR A 46 -8.84 -22.06 1.46
C TYR A 46 -8.48 -21.38 0.14
N LEU A 47 -7.33 -21.74 -0.44
CA LEU A 47 -6.89 -21.19 -1.71
C LEU A 47 -7.64 -21.82 -2.89
N PRO A 48 -7.99 -21.07 -3.94
CA PRO A 48 -8.66 -21.59 -5.12
C PRO A 48 -7.71 -22.45 -5.99
N ASP A 49 -8.28 -23.36 -6.79
CA ASP A 49 -7.52 -24.27 -7.65
C ASP A 49 -6.69 -23.54 -8.71
N ASP A 50 -7.14 -22.36 -9.14
CA ASP A 50 -6.48 -21.49 -10.11
C ASP A 50 -5.44 -20.55 -9.49
N GLN A 51 -5.14 -20.66 -8.20
CA GLN A 51 -4.06 -19.93 -7.51
C GLN A 51 -2.77 -19.97 -8.34
N ARG A 52 -2.25 -18.81 -8.72
CA ARG A 52 -1.05 -18.71 -9.57
C ARG A 52 0.26 -18.88 -8.81
N MET A 53 0.31 -18.45 -7.53
CA MET A 53 1.40 -18.73 -6.59
C MET A 53 1.35 -20.20 -6.13
N LYS A 54 1.89 -21.11 -6.94
CA LYS A 54 1.74 -22.57 -6.77
C LYS A 54 2.51 -23.17 -5.58
N TRP A 55 3.38 -22.41 -4.96
CA TRP A 55 4.09 -22.80 -3.76
C TRP A 55 3.29 -22.56 -2.47
N ARG A 56 2.20 -21.79 -2.53
CA ARG A 56 1.28 -21.56 -1.42
C ARG A 56 0.24 -22.69 -1.33
N GLY A 57 -0.15 -23.00 -0.07
CA GLY A 57 -1.21 -23.93 0.29
C GLY A 57 -2.28 -23.30 1.19
N HIS A 58 -3.26 -24.10 1.62
CA HIS A 58 -4.28 -23.65 2.57
C HIS A 58 -3.65 -23.37 3.94
N SER A 59 -4.15 -22.36 4.65
CA SER A 59 -3.63 -21.97 5.96
C SER A 59 -4.65 -21.16 6.75
N GLY A 60 -4.52 -21.09 8.09
CA GLY A 60 -5.45 -20.34 8.94
C GLY A 60 -6.88 -20.84 8.87
N LEU A 61 -7.09 -22.16 8.74
CA LEU A 61 -8.42 -22.76 8.52
C LEU A 61 -9.28 -22.84 9.78
N SER A 62 -8.69 -22.63 10.96
CA SER A 62 -9.39 -22.57 12.24
C SER A 62 -9.63 -21.15 12.75
N ASP A 63 -9.27 -20.13 11.97
CA ASP A 63 -9.40 -18.75 12.36
C ASP A 63 -10.86 -18.40 12.72
N GLY A 64 -11.06 -17.93 13.96
CA GLY A 64 -12.36 -17.55 14.48
C GLY A 64 -13.10 -18.63 15.30
N TRP A 65 -12.55 -19.84 15.46
CA TRP A 65 -13.23 -20.93 16.20
C TRP A 65 -13.57 -20.55 17.64
N ASP A 66 -12.68 -19.85 18.34
CA ASP A 66 -12.89 -19.44 19.73
C ASP A 66 -14.09 -18.49 19.91
N TYR A 67 -14.47 -17.80 18.83
CA TYR A 67 -15.65 -16.92 18.77
C TYR A 67 -16.85 -17.56 18.07
N ASN A 68 -16.77 -18.84 17.71
CA ASN A 68 -17.79 -19.54 16.92
C ASN A 68 -18.15 -18.74 15.65
N THR A 69 -17.15 -18.16 15.01
CA THR A 69 -17.27 -17.29 13.82
C THR A 69 -16.25 -17.75 12.77
N ASP A 70 -16.64 -17.70 11.50
CA ASP A 70 -15.71 -17.92 10.40
C ASP A 70 -14.93 -16.65 10.11
N LEU A 71 -13.64 -16.65 10.47
CA LEU A 71 -12.66 -15.62 10.12
C LEU A 71 -11.56 -16.15 9.20
N THR A 72 -11.83 -17.22 8.44
CA THR A 72 -10.92 -17.71 7.41
C THR A 72 -10.85 -16.73 6.22
N GLY A 73 -9.76 -16.76 5.47
CA GLY A 73 -9.55 -15.85 4.34
C GLY A 73 -8.82 -14.57 4.74
N GLY A 74 -8.87 -13.57 3.87
CA GLY A 74 -8.09 -12.33 4.01
C GLY A 74 -6.61 -12.52 3.69
N TYR A 75 -5.81 -11.54 4.09
CA TYR A 75 -4.38 -11.53 3.83
C TYR A 75 -3.57 -11.58 5.12
N TYR A 76 -2.45 -12.28 5.10
CA TYR A 76 -1.35 -11.98 5.98
C TYR A 76 -0.78 -10.62 5.58
N ASP A 77 -0.42 -9.83 6.57
CA ASP A 77 -0.08 -8.43 6.36
C ASP A 77 1.24 -8.23 5.63
N ALA A 78 2.27 -8.92 6.09
CA ALA A 78 3.65 -8.72 5.68
C ALA A 78 4.37 -10.06 5.50
N GLY A 79 5.56 -10.20 6.09
CA GLY A 79 6.32 -11.44 6.08
C GLY A 79 5.90 -12.44 7.16
N ASP A 80 5.02 -12.04 8.05
CA ASP A 80 4.46 -12.83 9.15
C ASP A 80 3.17 -13.58 8.78
N ASN A 81 2.57 -14.28 9.76
CA ASN A 81 1.33 -15.04 9.60
C ASN A 81 0.16 -14.45 10.43
N VAL A 82 0.23 -13.17 10.79
CA VAL A 82 -0.85 -12.46 11.47
C VAL A 82 -1.75 -11.77 10.47
N LYS A 83 -3.03 -11.67 10.76
CA LYS A 83 -4.00 -10.88 10.00
C LYS A 83 -4.37 -9.63 10.80
N PHE A 84 -3.70 -8.53 10.52
CA PHE A 84 -4.01 -7.22 11.09
C PHE A 84 -5.10 -6.54 10.27
N GLY A 85 -6.27 -6.33 10.86
CA GLY A 85 -7.45 -5.80 10.16
C GLY A 85 -7.25 -4.36 9.69
N PHE A 86 -6.54 -3.52 10.44
CA PHE A 86 -6.36 -2.11 10.12
C PHE A 86 -5.57 -1.89 8.82
N PRO A 87 -4.31 -2.39 8.67
CA PRO A 87 -3.58 -2.25 7.42
C PRO A 87 -4.21 -3.06 6.26
N MET A 88 -4.91 -4.17 6.55
CA MET A 88 -5.63 -4.90 5.50
C MET A 88 -6.79 -4.09 4.92
N ALA A 89 -7.54 -3.38 5.77
CA ALA A 89 -8.62 -2.50 5.31
C ALA A 89 -8.04 -1.36 4.45
N PHE A 90 -6.95 -0.72 4.86
CA PHE A 90 -6.25 0.29 4.05
C PHE A 90 -5.77 -0.29 2.71
N THR A 91 -5.21 -1.49 2.70
CA THR A 91 -4.84 -2.22 1.47
C THR A 91 -6.02 -2.37 0.52
N ALA A 92 -7.18 -2.80 1.03
CA ALA A 92 -8.40 -2.94 0.24
C ALA A 92 -8.89 -1.59 -0.30
N THR A 93 -8.82 -0.53 0.51
CA THR A 93 -9.16 0.84 0.09
C THR A 93 -8.27 1.28 -1.07
N MET A 94 -6.96 1.07 -0.98
CA MET A 94 -6.01 1.50 -2.00
C MET A 94 -6.14 0.72 -3.31
N LEU A 95 -6.36 -0.60 -3.25
CA LEU A 95 -6.65 -1.40 -4.43
C LEU A 95 -7.97 -0.95 -5.10
N ALA A 96 -9.01 -0.72 -4.29
CA ALA A 96 -10.29 -0.24 -4.80
C ALA A 96 -10.17 1.17 -5.39
N TRP A 97 -9.45 2.08 -4.74
CA TRP A 97 -9.20 3.42 -5.29
C TRP A 97 -8.42 3.37 -6.59
N SER A 98 -7.44 2.44 -6.71
CA SER A 98 -6.72 2.20 -7.96
C SER A 98 -7.66 1.80 -9.11
N VAL A 99 -8.65 0.94 -8.85
CA VAL A 99 -9.68 0.58 -9.84
C VAL A 99 -10.61 1.74 -10.13
N VAL A 100 -11.03 2.50 -9.13
CA VAL A 100 -11.94 3.66 -9.31
C VAL A 100 -11.32 4.76 -10.15
N GLU A 101 -10.00 5.02 -10.02
CA GLU A 101 -9.32 6.08 -10.78
C GLU A 101 -8.72 5.61 -12.10
N PHE A 102 -8.22 4.37 -12.17
CA PHE A 102 -7.38 3.88 -13.27
C PHE A 102 -7.88 2.54 -13.86
N GLY A 103 -9.06 2.05 -13.44
CA GLY A 103 -9.58 0.76 -13.91
C GLY A 103 -9.80 0.70 -15.43
N ASP A 104 -10.24 1.79 -16.04
CA ASP A 104 -10.44 1.88 -17.49
C ASP A 104 -9.09 1.85 -18.26
N GLU A 105 -7.98 2.16 -17.60
CA GLU A 105 -6.62 2.15 -18.16
C GLU A 105 -5.94 0.78 -17.98
N MET A 106 -6.45 -0.06 -17.08
CA MET A 106 -5.90 -1.38 -16.84
C MET A 106 -6.18 -2.32 -18.03
N PRO A 107 -5.20 -3.16 -18.44
CA PRO A 107 -5.49 -4.29 -19.29
C PRO A 107 -6.62 -5.13 -18.67
N ARG A 108 -7.57 -5.58 -19.50
CA ARG A 108 -8.79 -6.28 -19.04
C ARG A 108 -8.51 -7.44 -18.05
N GLN A 109 -7.44 -8.21 -18.31
CA GLN A 109 -7.06 -9.31 -17.43
C GLN A 109 -6.55 -8.81 -16.09
N GLU A 110 -5.79 -7.71 -16.07
CA GLU A 110 -5.25 -7.16 -14.83
C GLU A 110 -6.32 -6.44 -14.00
N LEU A 111 -7.30 -5.81 -14.65
CA LEU A 111 -8.50 -5.31 -13.96
C LEU A 111 -9.24 -6.46 -13.27
N TRP A 112 -9.45 -7.59 -13.97
CA TRP A 112 -10.07 -8.77 -13.36
C TRP A 112 -9.26 -9.30 -12.18
N ASN A 113 -7.95 -9.46 -12.34
CA ASN A 113 -7.05 -9.93 -11.28
C ASN A 113 -7.08 -8.99 -10.06
N CYS A 114 -7.11 -7.67 -10.30
CA CYS A 114 -7.22 -6.67 -9.23
C CYS A 114 -8.57 -6.76 -8.49
N LEU A 115 -9.68 -6.92 -9.21
CA LEU A 115 -11.00 -7.14 -8.61
C LEU A 115 -11.05 -8.43 -7.77
N VAL A 116 -10.38 -9.49 -8.21
CA VAL A 116 -10.24 -10.74 -7.43
C VAL A 116 -9.43 -10.48 -6.15
N ALA A 117 -8.35 -9.69 -6.21
CA ALA A 117 -7.59 -9.31 -5.03
C ALA A 117 -8.41 -8.46 -4.04
N ILE A 118 -9.18 -7.49 -4.54
CA ILE A 118 -10.10 -6.69 -3.72
C ILE A 118 -11.15 -7.60 -3.05
N ARG A 119 -11.75 -8.51 -3.80
CA ARG A 119 -12.77 -9.43 -3.27
C ARG A 119 -12.20 -10.31 -2.15
N TRP A 120 -10.97 -10.80 -2.30
CA TRP A 120 -10.33 -11.62 -1.26
C TRP A 120 -10.21 -10.88 0.07
N ALA A 121 -9.81 -9.60 0.04
CA ALA A 121 -9.78 -8.74 1.22
C ALA A 121 -11.20 -8.45 1.75
N THR A 122 -12.12 -8.04 0.88
CA THR A 122 -13.45 -7.57 1.30
C THR A 122 -14.36 -8.70 1.77
N ASP A 123 -14.23 -9.91 1.24
CA ASP A 123 -14.94 -11.08 1.77
C ASP A 123 -14.53 -11.36 3.23
N TYR A 124 -13.26 -11.17 3.57
CA TYR A 124 -12.80 -11.23 4.96
C TYR A 124 -13.30 -10.05 5.80
N LEU A 125 -13.19 -8.81 5.29
CA LEU A 125 -13.66 -7.62 6.02
C LEU A 125 -15.18 -7.69 6.30
N LEU A 126 -15.98 -8.27 5.40
CA LEU A 126 -17.40 -8.51 5.66
C LEU A 126 -17.62 -9.45 6.86
N LYS A 127 -16.73 -10.45 7.05
CA LYS A 127 -16.79 -11.33 8.22
C LYS A 127 -16.44 -10.58 9.51
N THR A 128 -15.50 -9.65 9.46
CA THR A 128 -15.07 -8.88 10.64
C THR A 128 -16.16 -7.96 11.19
N VAL A 129 -17.14 -7.57 10.37
CA VAL A 129 -18.28 -6.70 10.74
C VAL A 129 -19.62 -7.44 10.67
N SER A 130 -19.60 -8.78 10.65
CA SER A 130 -20.81 -9.61 10.48
C SER A 130 -21.71 -9.68 11.73
N GLN A 131 -21.13 -9.49 12.92
CA GLN A 131 -21.84 -9.55 14.18
C GLN A 131 -22.32 -8.15 14.59
N PRO A 132 -23.56 -8.00 15.07
CA PRO A 132 -24.03 -6.74 15.61
C PRO A 132 -23.15 -6.30 16.78
N ASP A 133 -22.85 -5.00 16.84
CA ASP A 133 -22.12 -4.36 17.94
C ASP A 133 -20.74 -4.97 18.26
N ARG A 134 -20.13 -5.65 17.28
CA ARG A 134 -18.77 -6.22 17.40
C ARG A 134 -17.94 -6.01 16.13
N ILE A 135 -16.67 -5.66 16.33
CA ILE A 135 -15.65 -5.58 15.27
C ILE A 135 -14.52 -6.56 15.61
N PHE A 136 -14.21 -7.48 14.68
CA PHE A 136 -13.00 -8.30 14.76
C PHE A 136 -11.85 -7.54 14.14
N VAL A 137 -10.81 -7.26 14.92
CA VAL A 137 -9.72 -6.35 14.51
C VAL A 137 -8.45 -7.07 14.11
N GLN A 138 -8.24 -8.31 14.59
CA GLN A 138 -7.02 -9.07 14.31
C GLN A 138 -7.22 -10.57 14.54
N VAL A 139 -6.46 -11.41 13.81
CA VAL A 139 -6.34 -12.84 14.07
C VAL A 139 -4.87 -13.25 14.02
N GLY A 140 -4.43 -13.90 15.09
CA GLY A 140 -3.05 -14.31 15.35
C GLY A 140 -2.42 -13.47 16.47
N ASP A 141 -1.73 -14.14 17.39
CA ASP A 141 -0.94 -13.49 18.43
C ASP A 141 0.44 -13.12 17.89
N PRO A 142 0.79 -11.81 17.77
CA PRO A 142 2.05 -11.42 17.16
C PRO A 142 3.26 -11.83 17.99
N SER A 143 3.12 -11.93 19.32
CA SER A 143 4.23 -12.37 20.18
C SER A 143 4.58 -13.84 19.92
N SER A 144 3.57 -14.69 19.81
CA SER A 144 3.76 -16.09 19.41
C SER A 144 4.31 -16.21 18.00
N ASP A 145 3.72 -15.50 17.05
CA ASP A 145 4.11 -15.53 15.63
C ASP A 145 5.54 -15.03 15.41
N HIS A 146 5.91 -13.87 15.97
CA HIS A 146 7.24 -13.28 15.76
C HIS A 146 8.36 -14.04 16.47
N ASN A 147 8.05 -14.89 17.44
CA ASN A 147 9.00 -15.82 18.04
C ASN A 147 9.20 -17.10 17.22
N CYS A 148 8.44 -17.28 16.13
CA CYS A 148 8.46 -18.43 15.23
C CYS A 148 8.88 -18.04 13.83
N TRP A 149 9.56 -18.94 13.13
CA TRP A 149 9.82 -18.80 11.70
C TRP A 149 9.28 -20.03 10.99
N GLU A 150 8.01 -19.98 10.61
CA GLU A 150 7.27 -21.11 10.03
C GLU A 150 6.44 -20.67 8.84
N ARG A 151 6.27 -21.59 7.87
CA ARG A 151 5.41 -21.30 6.72
C ARG A 151 3.93 -21.29 7.14
N PRO A 152 3.08 -20.50 6.47
CA PRO A 152 1.67 -20.38 6.84
C PRO A 152 0.91 -21.71 6.90
N GLU A 153 1.31 -22.67 6.08
CA GLU A 153 0.69 -23.99 5.96
C GLU A 153 0.94 -24.89 7.19
N ASP A 154 2.01 -24.63 7.94
CA ASP A 154 2.42 -25.42 9.11
C ASP A 154 2.23 -24.65 10.43
N MET A 155 1.55 -23.48 10.41
CA MET A 155 1.37 -22.68 11.63
C MET A 155 0.86 -23.52 12.80
N ASP A 156 1.64 -23.50 13.88
CA ASP A 156 1.27 -24.04 15.20
C ASP A 156 1.24 -22.95 16.30
N THR A 157 1.37 -21.70 15.90
CA THR A 157 1.24 -20.52 16.77
C THR A 157 -0.22 -20.19 17.07
N ASP A 158 -0.44 -19.46 18.20
CA ASP A 158 -1.78 -19.11 18.66
C ASP A 158 -2.53 -18.25 17.65
N ARG A 159 -3.72 -18.72 17.24
CA ARG A 159 -4.63 -17.99 16.36
C ARG A 159 -5.63 -17.17 17.16
N THR A 160 -5.14 -16.46 18.19
CA THR A 160 -5.94 -15.58 19.04
C THR A 160 -6.74 -14.59 18.20
N VAL A 161 -8.03 -14.46 18.52
CA VAL A 161 -8.90 -13.47 17.90
C VAL A 161 -9.02 -12.26 18.80
N TYR A 162 -8.72 -11.10 18.25
CA TYR A 162 -8.92 -9.82 18.94
C TYR A 162 -10.16 -9.14 18.40
N ALA A 163 -11.09 -8.84 19.30
CA ALA A 163 -12.38 -8.25 18.98
C ALA A 163 -12.74 -7.14 19.96
N ILE A 164 -13.54 -6.20 19.50
CA ILE A 164 -14.05 -5.09 20.31
C ILE A 164 -15.57 -5.11 20.25
N ASP A 165 -16.19 -5.15 21.43
CA ASP A 165 -17.63 -5.11 21.60
C ASP A 165 -18.08 -3.70 22.03
N ALA A 166 -19.21 -3.27 21.50
CA ALA A 166 -19.85 -2.03 21.96
C ALA A 166 -20.10 -2.08 23.48
N PRO A 167 -19.91 -0.98 24.24
CA PRO A 167 -19.66 0.37 23.73
C PRO A 167 -18.16 0.75 23.64
N ASN A 168 -17.23 -0.22 23.61
CA ASN A 168 -15.81 0.08 23.53
C ASN A 168 -15.45 0.66 22.15
N PRO A 169 -14.49 1.61 22.09
CA PRO A 169 -14.16 2.31 20.87
C PRO A 169 -13.29 1.48 19.91
N ALA A 170 -13.48 1.71 18.61
CA ALA A 170 -12.62 1.23 17.52
C ALA A 170 -12.82 2.08 16.26
N SER A 171 -12.87 3.41 16.41
CA SER A 171 -13.20 4.32 15.30
C SER A 171 -12.21 4.25 14.15
N ASP A 172 -10.94 4.02 14.44
CA ASP A 172 -9.87 3.87 13.48
C ASP A 172 -10.10 2.64 12.57
N VAL A 173 -10.12 1.44 13.12
CA VAL A 173 -10.30 0.19 12.35
C VAL A 173 -11.68 0.15 11.69
N ALA A 174 -12.74 0.57 12.39
CA ALA A 174 -14.09 0.57 11.85
C ALA A 174 -14.28 1.64 10.76
N GLY A 175 -13.67 2.82 10.91
CA GLY A 175 -13.66 3.89 9.92
C GLY A 175 -12.91 3.50 8.65
N GLU A 176 -11.72 2.89 8.77
CA GLU A 176 -10.99 2.36 7.63
C GLU A 176 -11.72 1.18 6.97
N THR A 177 -12.34 0.29 7.75
CA THR A 177 -13.17 -0.80 7.20
C THR A 177 -14.36 -0.23 6.40
N ALA A 178 -15.00 0.83 6.91
CA ALA A 178 -16.06 1.53 6.18
C ALA A 178 -15.55 2.11 4.86
N ALA A 179 -14.39 2.76 4.86
CA ALA A 179 -13.76 3.29 3.67
C ALA A 179 -13.44 2.19 2.64
N ALA A 180 -12.86 1.07 3.10
CA ALA A 180 -12.52 -0.09 2.28
C ALA A 180 -13.75 -0.68 1.58
N LEU A 181 -14.82 -0.91 2.33
CA LEU A 181 -16.06 -1.47 1.80
C LEU A 181 -16.78 -0.47 0.88
N ALA A 182 -16.78 0.83 1.20
CA ALA A 182 -17.38 1.86 0.36
C ALA A 182 -16.61 2.03 -0.96
N ALA A 183 -15.28 2.14 -0.93
CA ALA A 183 -14.44 2.22 -2.13
C ALA A 183 -14.60 0.97 -3.00
N SER A 184 -14.59 -0.21 -2.38
CA SER A 184 -14.77 -1.48 -3.09
C SER A 184 -16.17 -1.59 -3.70
N SER A 185 -17.22 -1.05 -3.05
CA SER A 185 -18.57 -1.02 -3.65
C SER A 185 -18.59 -0.28 -4.98
N MET A 186 -17.81 0.79 -5.11
CA MET A 186 -17.65 1.53 -6.36
C MET A 186 -16.91 0.70 -7.42
N ALA A 187 -15.83 0.02 -7.04
CA ALA A 187 -15.05 -0.83 -7.94
C ALA A 187 -15.89 -1.99 -8.52
N PHE A 188 -16.83 -2.54 -7.75
CA PHE A 188 -17.71 -3.64 -8.20
C PHE A 188 -19.02 -3.18 -8.84
N ARG A 189 -19.33 -1.90 -8.86
CA ARG A 189 -20.64 -1.38 -9.30
C ARG A 189 -21.07 -1.89 -10.67
N SER A 190 -20.15 -1.97 -11.61
CA SER A 190 -20.43 -2.41 -12.97
C SER A 190 -20.30 -3.92 -13.17
N SER A 191 -19.38 -4.58 -12.45
CA SER A 191 -19.07 -6.01 -12.64
C SER A 191 -19.91 -6.95 -11.79
N ASP A 192 -20.29 -6.52 -10.57
CA ASP A 192 -21.13 -7.29 -9.63
C ASP A 192 -21.98 -6.35 -8.75
N PRO A 193 -23.11 -5.82 -9.29
CA PRO A 193 -23.96 -4.87 -8.57
C PRO A 193 -24.51 -5.41 -7.22
N GLY A 194 -24.80 -6.70 -7.14
CA GLY A 194 -25.30 -7.31 -5.89
C GLY A 194 -24.26 -7.34 -4.79
N TYR A 195 -23.02 -7.63 -5.15
CA TYR A 195 -21.91 -7.56 -4.22
C TYR A 195 -21.60 -6.09 -3.82
N SER A 196 -21.60 -5.18 -4.78
CA SER A 196 -21.46 -3.74 -4.54
C SER A 196 -22.46 -3.23 -3.49
N GLU A 197 -23.74 -3.61 -3.60
CA GLU A 197 -24.77 -3.23 -2.62
C GLU A 197 -24.51 -3.85 -1.24
N THR A 198 -24.02 -5.09 -1.19
CA THR A 198 -23.67 -5.75 0.07
C THR A 198 -22.52 -5.06 0.77
N LEU A 199 -21.47 -4.69 0.02
CA LEU A 199 -20.33 -3.93 0.52
C LEU A 199 -20.79 -2.57 1.09
N LEU A 200 -21.59 -1.82 0.33
CA LEU A 200 -22.04 -0.49 0.75
C LEU A 200 -22.90 -0.52 2.02
N ARG A 201 -23.82 -1.47 2.12
CA ARG A 201 -24.63 -1.62 3.35
C ARG A 201 -23.77 -1.91 4.59
N ASN A 202 -22.74 -2.73 4.45
CA ASN A 202 -21.84 -3.03 5.58
C ASN A 202 -20.84 -1.90 5.84
N ALA A 203 -20.45 -1.13 4.82
CA ALA A 203 -19.68 0.10 5.00
C ALA A 203 -20.42 1.11 5.89
N ILE A 204 -21.71 1.32 5.64
CA ILE A 204 -22.53 2.23 6.46
C ILE A 204 -22.63 1.73 7.91
N LYS A 205 -22.80 0.41 8.13
CA LYS A 205 -22.84 -0.14 9.49
C LYS A 205 -21.50 0.00 10.21
N ALA A 206 -20.38 -0.26 9.54
CA ALA A 206 -19.05 -0.08 10.12
C ALA A 206 -18.80 1.38 10.50
N PHE A 207 -19.21 2.33 9.65
CA PHE A 207 -19.13 3.75 9.94
C PHE A 207 -20.00 4.16 11.12
N GLN A 208 -21.23 3.64 11.22
CA GLN A 208 -22.10 3.89 12.36
C GLN A 208 -21.48 3.40 13.68
N TYR A 209 -20.81 2.24 13.67
CA TYR A 209 -20.05 1.79 14.84
C TYR A 209 -18.92 2.79 15.16
N ALA A 210 -18.10 3.13 14.17
CA ALA A 210 -16.97 4.05 14.32
C ALA A 210 -17.39 5.40 14.94
N ASP A 211 -18.50 5.97 14.48
CA ASP A 211 -18.99 7.26 14.92
C ASP A 211 -19.74 7.24 16.25
N ASN A 212 -20.47 6.15 16.54
CA ASN A 212 -21.20 6.01 17.80
C ASN A 212 -20.29 5.71 19.00
N TYR A 213 -19.18 4.99 18.79
CA TYR A 213 -18.24 4.56 19.84
C TYR A 213 -16.84 5.09 19.55
N ARG A 214 -16.69 6.41 19.66
CA ARG A 214 -15.46 7.14 19.29
C ARG A 214 -14.30 6.89 20.22
N GLY A 215 -13.15 6.56 19.66
CA GLY A 215 -11.88 6.31 20.31
C GLY A 215 -11.02 5.33 19.54
N ALA A 216 -9.77 5.17 19.95
CA ALA A 216 -8.82 4.27 19.33
C ALA A 216 -9.08 2.81 19.74
N TYR A 217 -8.89 1.87 18.80
CA TYR A 217 -9.04 0.45 19.10
C TYR A 217 -8.00 -0.05 20.11
N THR A 218 -6.83 0.58 20.20
CA THR A 218 -5.79 0.28 21.18
C THR A 218 -6.01 0.93 22.56
N ASP A 219 -7.14 1.63 22.75
CA ASP A 219 -7.61 1.99 24.09
C ASP A 219 -8.11 0.77 24.87
N ASN A 220 -8.46 -0.31 24.18
CA ASN A 220 -8.76 -1.60 24.76
C ASN A 220 -7.46 -2.35 25.08
N ASP A 221 -7.23 -2.70 26.35
CA ASP A 221 -6.00 -3.33 26.83
C ASP A 221 -5.68 -4.65 26.12
N HIS A 222 -6.68 -5.52 25.93
CA HIS A 222 -6.50 -6.80 25.24
C HIS A 222 -6.08 -6.61 23.78
N VAL A 223 -6.72 -5.67 23.08
CA VAL A 223 -6.35 -5.37 21.68
C VAL A 223 -4.99 -4.71 21.60
N ARG A 224 -4.66 -3.83 22.56
CA ARG A 224 -3.33 -3.21 22.62
C ARG A 224 -2.22 -4.23 22.80
N GLU A 225 -2.42 -5.27 23.61
CA GLU A 225 -1.47 -6.38 23.77
C GLU A 225 -1.23 -7.14 22.46
N GLY A 226 -2.26 -7.27 21.63
CA GLY A 226 -2.16 -7.91 20.31
C GLY A 226 -1.65 -7.01 19.19
N ALA A 227 -2.04 -5.75 19.15
CA ALA A 227 -1.71 -4.86 18.04
C ALA A 227 -0.36 -4.14 18.22
N CYS A 228 0.01 -3.80 19.45
CA CYS A 228 1.22 -3.03 19.71
C CYS A 228 2.45 -3.92 19.96
N PRO A 229 3.64 -3.48 19.54
CA PRO A 229 3.98 -2.18 18.95
C PRO A 229 3.80 -2.10 17.43
N TYR A 230 3.27 -3.11 16.76
CA TYR A 230 3.27 -3.25 15.30
C TYR A 230 2.31 -2.28 14.62
N TYR A 231 1.03 -2.33 15.02
CA TYR A 231 -0.06 -1.52 14.45
C TYR A 231 -0.84 -0.79 15.54
N CYS A 232 -0.12 -0.19 16.51
CA CYS A 232 -0.74 0.74 17.48
C CYS A 232 -1.41 1.90 16.73
N ASN A 233 -2.47 2.43 17.31
CA ASN A 233 -2.90 3.76 16.95
C ASN A 233 -1.97 4.77 17.64
N PHE A 234 -1.23 5.55 16.86
CA PHE A 234 -0.29 6.58 17.35
C PHE A 234 -0.82 8.00 17.12
N GLY A 235 -1.63 8.19 16.07
CA GLY A 235 -2.08 9.50 15.58
C GLY A 235 -3.49 9.90 15.99
N GLY A 236 -4.27 8.99 16.56
CA GLY A 236 -5.69 9.20 16.84
C GLY A 236 -6.59 8.50 15.80
N TYR A 237 -7.87 8.81 15.83
CA TYR A 237 -8.91 8.10 15.02
C TYR A 237 -9.74 9.06 14.18
N GLN A 238 -9.46 10.34 14.29
CA GLN A 238 -10.29 11.40 13.74
C GLN A 238 -10.23 11.44 12.22
N ASP A 239 -9.08 11.17 11.67
CA ASP A 239 -8.86 11.11 10.22
C ASP A 239 -9.54 9.89 9.59
N GLU A 240 -9.64 8.74 10.27
CA GLU A 240 -10.40 7.59 9.78
C GLU A 240 -11.91 7.85 9.77
N LEU A 241 -12.42 8.62 10.72
CA LEU A 241 -13.83 9.05 10.70
C LEU A 241 -14.11 9.94 9.48
N LEU A 242 -13.25 10.92 9.20
CA LEU A 242 -13.39 11.73 8.00
C LEU A 242 -13.18 10.93 6.72
N TRP A 243 -12.22 9.98 6.73
CA TRP A 243 -11.92 9.11 5.62
C TRP A 243 -13.08 8.19 5.26
N GLY A 244 -13.68 7.53 6.25
CA GLY A 244 -14.88 6.72 6.09
C GLY A 244 -16.06 7.52 5.55
N ALA A 245 -16.30 8.72 6.10
CA ALA A 245 -17.34 9.63 5.62
C ALA A 245 -17.09 10.08 4.18
N ALA A 246 -15.85 10.39 3.81
CA ALA A 246 -15.49 10.82 2.45
C ALA A 246 -15.74 9.70 1.41
N TRP A 247 -15.35 8.47 1.73
CA TRP A 247 -15.64 7.34 0.85
C TRP A 247 -17.13 7.01 0.75
N LEU A 248 -17.87 7.11 1.86
CA LEU A 248 -19.32 6.95 1.85
C LEU A 248 -20.00 8.06 1.04
N ARG A 249 -19.57 9.32 1.20
CA ARG A 249 -20.03 10.44 0.35
C ARG A 249 -19.81 10.12 -1.12
N ARG A 250 -18.61 9.69 -1.48
CA ARG A 250 -18.26 9.38 -2.87
C ARG A 250 -19.04 8.18 -3.43
N ALA A 251 -19.31 7.17 -2.60
CA ALA A 251 -20.04 5.97 -3.02
C ALA A 251 -21.57 6.21 -3.14
N THR A 252 -22.16 7.04 -2.30
CA THR A 252 -23.61 7.25 -2.21
C THR A 252 -24.11 8.52 -2.86
N GLY A 253 -23.30 9.60 -2.85
CA GLY A 253 -23.75 10.95 -3.15
C GLY A 253 -24.62 11.57 -2.04
N ASP A 254 -24.73 10.93 -0.87
CA ASP A 254 -25.60 11.34 0.22
C ASP A 254 -25.06 12.60 0.94
N ASP A 255 -25.93 13.61 1.11
CA ASP A 255 -25.55 14.86 1.73
C ASP A 255 -25.33 14.77 3.25
N ASP A 256 -25.78 13.70 3.90
CA ASP A 256 -25.49 13.50 5.33
C ASP A 256 -23.97 13.31 5.55
N PHE A 257 -23.28 12.59 4.65
CA PHE A 257 -21.83 12.46 4.71
C PHE A 257 -21.10 13.75 4.29
N LEU A 258 -21.67 14.53 3.37
CA LEU A 258 -21.15 15.87 3.06
C LEU A 258 -21.22 16.78 4.29
N ASN A 259 -22.37 16.82 4.96
CA ASN A 259 -22.57 17.59 6.18
C ASN A 259 -21.61 17.12 7.29
N TYR A 260 -21.39 15.82 7.40
CA TYR A 260 -20.43 15.24 8.35
C TYR A 260 -19.01 15.77 8.11
N LEU A 261 -18.55 15.76 6.86
CA LEU A 261 -17.23 16.27 6.47
C LEU A 261 -17.07 17.75 6.80
N GLN A 262 -18.09 18.57 6.48
CA GLN A 262 -18.06 20.01 6.73
C GLN A 262 -18.06 20.34 8.23
N PHE A 263 -18.91 19.65 8.98
CA PHE A 263 -19.09 19.92 10.40
C PHE A 263 -17.88 19.51 11.24
N ASN A 264 -17.27 18.36 10.90
CA ASN A 264 -16.17 17.79 11.69
C ASN A 264 -14.77 18.18 11.17
N ALA A 265 -14.64 18.78 9.98
CA ALA A 265 -13.35 19.07 9.35
C ALA A 265 -12.32 19.70 10.31
N LYS A 266 -12.71 20.81 10.95
CA LYS A 266 -11.82 21.54 11.85
C LYS A 266 -11.52 20.77 13.14
N ALA A 267 -12.52 20.13 13.73
CA ALA A 267 -12.38 19.41 15.00
C ALA A 267 -11.53 18.15 14.83
N PHE A 268 -11.51 17.55 13.63
CA PHE A 268 -10.80 16.32 13.32
C PHE A 268 -9.53 16.56 12.49
N GLY A 269 -9.01 17.78 12.47
CA GLY A 269 -7.69 18.09 11.91
C GLY A 269 -7.60 18.04 10.38
N ALA A 270 -8.71 18.12 9.62
CA ALA A 270 -8.67 18.07 8.16
C ALA A 270 -7.81 19.18 7.53
N GLU A 271 -7.67 20.32 8.22
CA GLU A 271 -6.88 21.48 7.78
C GLU A 271 -5.43 21.45 8.29
N GLU A 272 -5.06 20.48 9.12
CA GLU A 272 -3.69 20.36 9.65
C GLU A 272 -2.69 20.07 8.54
N ASN A 273 -1.50 20.65 8.66
CA ASN A 273 -0.44 20.44 7.66
C ASN A 273 0.29 19.10 7.88
N ILE A 274 -0.45 18.00 7.78
CA ILE A 274 0.07 16.64 7.85
C ILE A 274 0.29 16.13 6.43
N ASN A 275 1.55 15.83 6.10
CA ASN A 275 2.00 15.41 4.77
C ASN A 275 2.31 13.90 4.75
N GLU A 276 1.43 13.12 5.37
CA GLU A 276 1.57 11.67 5.52
C GLU A 276 0.32 10.98 5.00
N PHE A 277 0.52 9.79 4.40
CA PHE A 277 -0.57 8.95 3.95
C PHE A 277 -0.14 7.48 4.05
N GLY A 278 -0.89 6.71 4.80
CA GLY A 278 -0.64 5.30 5.05
C GLY A 278 -1.77 4.65 5.83
N TRP A 279 -1.51 3.44 6.32
CA TRP A 279 -2.50 2.67 7.08
C TRP A 279 -2.92 3.35 8.40
N GLU A 280 -2.05 4.17 9.00
CA GLU A 280 -2.31 4.87 10.27
C GLU A 280 -2.79 6.31 10.05
N ASN A 281 -2.32 7.00 9.01
CA ASN A 281 -2.64 8.42 8.79
C ASN A 281 -3.30 8.64 7.43
N LYS A 282 -4.50 9.20 7.41
CA LYS A 282 -5.33 9.41 6.21
C LYS A 282 -5.36 10.85 5.72
N HIS A 283 -4.78 11.81 6.46
CA HIS A 283 -4.99 13.24 6.19
C HIS A 283 -4.68 13.66 4.75
N ALA A 284 -3.50 13.29 4.22
CA ALA A 284 -3.15 13.67 2.86
C ALA A 284 -4.06 13.01 1.80
N GLY A 285 -4.39 11.72 1.99
CA GLY A 285 -5.34 11.02 1.12
C GLY A 285 -6.74 11.59 1.18
N LEU A 286 -7.23 11.91 2.37
CA LEU A 286 -8.52 12.57 2.59
C LEU A 286 -8.62 13.89 1.82
N LYS A 287 -7.60 14.75 1.95
CA LYS A 287 -7.55 16.06 1.26
C LYS A 287 -7.66 15.87 -0.25
N VAL A 288 -6.86 14.97 -0.82
CA VAL A 288 -6.88 14.66 -2.25
C VAL A 288 -8.23 14.07 -2.67
N LEU A 289 -8.77 13.10 -1.92
CA LEU A 289 -10.04 12.45 -2.22
C LEU A 289 -11.20 13.45 -2.31
N VAL A 290 -11.33 14.30 -1.28
CA VAL A 290 -12.44 15.28 -1.16
C VAL A 290 -12.26 16.43 -2.14
N SER A 291 -11.03 16.84 -2.45
CA SER A 291 -10.77 17.94 -3.40
C SER A 291 -11.34 17.68 -4.79
N LYS A 292 -11.64 16.44 -5.16
CA LYS A 292 -12.29 16.09 -6.43
C LYS A 292 -13.60 16.84 -6.62
N GLU A 293 -14.49 16.86 -5.61
CA GLU A 293 -15.79 17.54 -5.69
C GLU A 293 -15.61 19.06 -5.89
N VAL A 294 -14.51 19.64 -5.42
CA VAL A 294 -14.21 21.06 -5.66
C VAL A 294 -13.63 21.30 -7.04
N VAL A 295 -12.63 20.48 -7.43
CA VAL A 295 -11.88 20.67 -8.68
C VAL A 295 -12.74 20.33 -9.91
N GLU A 296 -13.50 19.23 -9.87
CA GLU A 296 -14.28 18.75 -11.00
C GLU A 296 -15.75 19.22 -10.96
N GLU A 297 -16.34 19.39 -9.77
CA GLU A 297 -17.77 19.64 -9.58
C GLU A 297 -18.08 21.05 -9.06
N SER A 298 -17.03 21.86 -8.77
CA SER A 298 -17.13 23.25 -8.28
C SER A 298 -17.85 23.42 -6.94
N MET A 299 -17.75 22.41 -6.05
CA MET A 299 -18.39 22.42 -4.74
C MET A 299 -17.64 23.33 -3.76
N VAL A 300 -18.01 24.61 -3.71
CA VAL A 300 -17.32 25.65 -2.92
C VAL A 300 -17.32 25.36 -1.41
N SER A 301 -18.31 24.64 -0.90
CA SER A 301 -18.41 24.32 0.53
C SER A 301 -17.29 23.40 1.06
N LEU A 302 -16.52 22.77 0.16
CA LEU A 302 -15.35 21.94 0.46
C LEU A 302 -14.02 22.61 0.05
N GLN A 303 -14.01 23.92 -0.18
CA GLN A 303 -12.84 24.65 -0.70
C GLN A 303 -11.60 24.50 0.20
N SER A 304 -11.76 24.40 1.52
CA SER A 304 -10.64 24.19 2.45
C SER A 304 -9.89 22.85 2.21
N TYR A 305 -10.60 21.80 1.80
CA TYR A 305 -9.99 20.54 1.43
C TYR A 305 -9.12 20.66 0.17
N ARG A 306 -9.59 21.43 -0.81
CA ARG A 306 -8.80 21.71 -2.01
C ARG A 306 -7.52 22.48 -1.66
N GLU A 307 -7.62 23.56 -0.89
CA GLU A 307 -6.49 24.38 -0.47
C GLU A 307 -5.47 23.55 0.32
N SER A 308 -5.94 22.67 1.20
CA SER A 308 -5.09 21.73 1.94
C SER A 308 -4.46 20.68 1.04
N ALA A 309 -5.19 20.16 0.03
CA ALA A 309 -4.64 19.23 -0.95
C ALA A 309 -3.56 19.88 -1.82
N GLU A 310 -3.80 21.12 -2.30
CA GLU A 310 -2.82 21.88 -3.08
C GLU A 310 -1.57 22.19 -2.26
N SER A 311 -1.73 22.58 -1.01
CA SER A 311 -0.60 22.78 -0.08
C SER A 311 0.21 21.50 0.08
N PHE A 312 -0.46 20.36 0.30
CA PHE A 312 0.20 19.06 0.40
C PHE A 312 0.93 18.67 -0.91
N ILE A 313 0.28 18.76 -2.07
CA ILE A 313 0.91 18.42 -3.37
C ILE A 313 2.12 19.30 -3.63
N CYS A 314 2.09 20.57 -3.25
CA CYS A 314 3.24 21.47 -3.35
C CYS A 314 4.45 21.01 -2.55
N THR A 315 4.27 20.27 -1.45
CA THR A 315 5.39 19.70 -0.68
C THR A 315 6.13 18.59 -1.42
N LEU A 316 5.46 17.96 -2.38
CA LEU A 316 6.01 16.87 -3.23
C LEU A 316 6.69 17.37 -4.50
N VAL A 317 6.67 18.68 -4.76
CA VAL A 317 7.33 19.27 -5.94
C VAL A 317 8.72 19.75 -5.54
N PRO A 318 9.82 19.11 -6.00
CA PRO A 318 11.18 19.40 -5.53
C PRO A 318 11.59 20.87 -5.72
N GLU A 319 11.14 21.51 -6.80
CA GLU A 319 11.45 22.91 -7.15
C GLU A 319 10.57 23.92 -6.40
N SER A 320 9.57 23.45 -5.65
CA SER A 320 8.64 24.31 -4.91
C SER A 320 9.32 24.90 -3.66
N PRO A 321 9.11 26.21 -3.36
CA PRO A 321 9.55 26.78 -2.10
C PRO A 321 8.82 26.17 -0.88
N ALA A 322 7.71 25.45 -1.12
CA ALA A 322 6.96 24.71 -0.10
C ALA A 322 7.43 23.27 0.05
N SER A 323 8.46 22.84 -0.71
CA SER A 323 8.99 21.47 -0.62
C SER A 323 9.48 21.18 0.80
N GLN A 324 8.90 20.17 1.44
CA GLN A 324 9.25 19.74 2.79
C GLN A 324 9.55 18.24 2.86
N ILE A 325 9.23 17.52 1.80
CA ILE A 325 9.52 16.09 1.68
C ILE A 325 11.00 15.92 1.34
N GLN A 326 11.68 15.04 2.07
CA GLN A 326 13.04 14.66 1.74
C GLN A 326 13.07 13.74 0.52
N TYR A 327 14.16 13.85 -0.23
CA TYR A 327 14.49 12.92 -1.30
C TYR A 327 15.88 12.33 -1.02
N THR A 328 16.06 11.05 -1.34
CA THR A 328 17.40 10.46 -1.36
C THR A 328 18.25 11.11 -2.43
N PRO A 329 19.59 10.99 -2.42
CA PRO A 329 20.46 11.48 -3.49
C PRO A 329 20.06 10.98 -4.88
N GLY A 330 19.54 9.74 -4.99
CA GLY A 330 19.01 9.16 -6.22
C GLY A 330 17.62 9.64 -6.61
N GLY A 331 16.94 10.41 -5.76
CA GLY A 331 15.66 11.07 -6.05
C GLY A 331 14.41 10.31 -5.61
N LEU A 332 14.53 9.30 -4.74
CA LEU A 332 13.39 8.66 -4.12
C LEU A 332 12.81 9.53 -3.00
N ILE A 333 11.47 9.63 -2.92
CA ILE A 333 10.81 10.22 -1.74
C ILE A 333 11.24 9.43 -0.51
N TYR A 334 11.71 10.13 0.52
CA TYR A 334 12.22 9.52 1.74
C TYR A 334 11.56 10.07 3.00
N ARG A 335 11.20 9.15 3.91
CA ARG A 335 10.77 9.44 5.27
C ARG A 335 11.45 8.50 6.24
N PRO A 336 12.01 9.00 7.36
CA PRO A 336 12.63 8.16 8.39
C PRO A 336 11.62 7.19 9.03
N GLY A 337 12.10 6.02 9.48
CA GLY A 337 11.27 5.06 10.23
C GLY A 337 11.40 3.62 9.74
N GLY A 338 11.96 3.40 8.56
CA GLY A 338 12.05 2.10 7.88
C GLY A 338 10.85 1.85 6.96
N SER A 339 10.97 0.84 6.11
CA SER A 339 9.97 0.49 5.08
C SER A 339 9.55 1.70 4.22
N ASN A 340 10.55 2.46 3.76
CA ASN A 340 10.36 3.76 3.11
C ASN A 340 9.42 3.70 1.90
N LEU A 341 9.37 2.57 1.18
CA LEU A 341 8.52 2.47 -0.01
C LEU A 341 7.03 2.60 0.30
N GLN A 342 6.57 2.39 1.55
CA GLN A 342 5.19 2.70 1.93
C GLN A 342 4.82 4.17 1.66
N HIS A 343 5.76 5.08 1.90
CA HIS A 343 5.56 6.51 1.64
C HIS A 343 5.73 6.84 0.16
N SER A 344 6.78 6.32 -0.47
CA SER A 344 7.05 6.60 -1.89
C SER A 344 5.90 6.15 -2.80
N THR A 345 5.32 4.96 -2.56
CA THR A 345 4.20 4.44 -3.36
C THR A 345 2.90 5.19 -3.10
N SER A 346 2.55 5.43 -1.82
CA SER A 346 1.29 6.09 -1.46
C SER A 346 1.28 7.57 -1.87
N LEU A 347 2.38 8.30 -1.68
CA LEU A 347 2.47 9.70 -2.05
C LEU A 347 2.49 9.89 -3.57
N SER A 348 3.16 9.00 -4.32
CA SER A 348 3.13 9.00 -5.79
C SER A 348 1.74 8.72 -6.33
N PHE A 349 0.99 7.83 -5.68
CA PHE A 349 -0.41 7.57 -6.01
C PHE A 349 -1.27 8.83 -5.86
N LEU A 350 -1.18 9.52 -4.72
CA LEU A 350 -1.93 10.76 -4.50
C LEU A 350 -1.58 11.86 -5.51
N GLN A 351 -0.31 11.95 -5.87
CA GLN A 351 0.17 12.91 -6.87
C GLN A 351 -0.45 12.65 -8.26
N LEU A 352 -0.54 11.38 -8.67
CA LEU A 352 -1.19 11.00 -9.94
C LEU A 352 -2.69 11.24 -9.91
N VAL A 353 -3.37 10.89 -8.81
CA VAL A 353 -4.81 11.12 -8.65
C VAL A 353 -5.10 12.61 -8.77
N TYR A 354 -4.36 13.47 -8.06
CA TYR A 354 -4.55 14.91 -8.13
C TYR A 354 -4.22 15.49 -9.52
N ALA A 355 -3.17 14.98 -10.18
CA ALA A 355 -2.86 15.34 -11.56
C ALA A 355 -4.02 15.04 -12.53
N ASN A 356 -4.73 13.92 -12.30
CA ASN A 356 -5.89 13.57 -13.12
C ASN A 356 -7.09 14.50 -12.86
N TYR A 357 -7.35 14.91 -11.62
CA TYR A 357 -8.39 15.89 -11.31
C TYR A 357 -8.12 17.22 -11.99
N LEU A 358 -6.90 17.75 -11.90
CA LEU A 358 -6.49 18.96 -12.61
C LEU A 358 -6.63 18.83 -14.13
N SER A 359 -6.23 17.67 -14.67
CA SER A 359 -6.29 17.42 -16.12
C SER A 359 -7.73 17.43 -16.65
N ARG A 360 -8.66 16.75 -15.96
CA ARG A 360 -10.08 16.69 -16.34
C ARG A 360 -10.74 18.08 -16.27
N SER A 361 -10.27 18.95 -15.37
CA SER A 361 -10.79 20.30 -15.18
C SER A 361 -10.01 21.37 -15.96
N SER A 362 -8.97 20.97 -16.72
CA SER A 362 -8.09 21.90 -17.45
C SER A 362 -7.46 22.97 -16.55
N GLN A 363 -7.07 22.58 -15.33
CA GLN A 363 -6.48 23.47 -14.33
C GLN A 363 -4.98 23.17 -14.12
N THR A 364 -4.29 24.14 -13.52
CA THR A 364 -2.90 24.05 -13.08
C THR A 364 -2.80 24.36 -11.60
N LEU A 365 -1.66 24.03 -10.98
CA LEU A 365 -1.38 24.27 -9.57
C LEU A 365 -0.36 25.41 -9.42
N THR A 366 -0.49 26.19 -8.37
CA THR A 366 0.50 27.21 -7.96
C THR A 366 1.07 26.87 -6.59
N CYS A 367 2.41 26.75 -6.51
CA CYS A 367 3.13 26.45 -5.28
C CYS A 367 3.99 27.64 -4.86
N GLY A 368 3.45 28.55 -4.06
CA GLY A 368 4.14 29.77 -3.66
C GLY A 368 4.46 30.66 -4.86
N THR A 369 5.75 30.87 -5.15
CA THR A 369 6.22 31.65 -6.30
C THR A 369 6.30 30.85 -7.61
N LEU A 370 6.13 29.55 -7.55
CA LEU A 370 6.14 28.67 -8.71
C LEU A 370 4.72 28.53 -9.25
N SER A 371 4.42 29.20 -10.37
CA SER A 371 3.12 29.13 -11.06
C SER A 371 3.10 28.06 -12.14
N ASP A 372 1.90 27.74 -12.60
CA ASP A 372 1.64 26.90 -13.79
C ASP A 372 2.24 25.49 -13.73
N ILE A 373 2.23 24.87 -12.53
CA ILE A 373 2.57 23.46 -12.41
C ILE A 373 1.45 22.66 -13.08
N THR A 374 1.80 22.04 -14.21
CA THR A 374 0.84 21.30 -15.03
C THR A 374 0.63 19.86 -14.50
N PRO A 375 -0.49 19.21 -14.84
CA PRO A 375 -0.66 17.78 -14.60
C PRO A 375 0.50 16.91 -15.13
N ALA A 376 1.08 17.26 -16.28
CA ALA A 376 2.25 16.57 -16.84
C ALA A 376 3.49 16.69 -15.94
N THR A 377 3.68 17.83 -15.26
CA THR A 377 4.77 18.00 -14.29
C THR A 377 4.61 17.04 -13.10
N LEU A 378 3.40 16.95 -12.54
CA LEU A 378 3.11 16.02 -11.43
C LEU A 378 3.30 14.56 -11.84
N ARG A 379 2.80 14.17 -13.02
CA ARG A 379 2.97 12.83 -13.57
C ARG A 379 4.43 12.45 -13.75
N ARG A 380 5.26 13.38 -14.24
CA ARG A 380 6.70 13.16 -14.41
C ARG A 380 7.42 12.95 -13.07
N ILE A 381 7.03 13.67 -12.02
CA ILE A 381 7.59 13.45 -10.68
C ILE A 381 7.20 12.07 -10.15
N ALA A 382 5.92 11.69 -10.27
CA ALA A 382 5.46 10.35 -9.91
C ALA A 382 6.16 9.25 -10.72
N LYS A 383 6.36 9.47 -12.04
CA LYS A 383 7.09 8.53 -12.90
C LYS A 383 8.51 8.24 -12.41
N ARG A 384 9.24 9.28 -11.99
CA ARG A 384 10.59 9.10 -11.45
C ARG A 384 10.62 8.21 -10.23
N GLN A 385 9.59 8.23 -9.38
CA GLN A 385 9.50 7.33 -8.24
C GLN A 385 9.29 5.89 -8.69
N VAL A 386 8.43 5.67 -9.70
CA VAL A 386 8.19 4.34 -10.27
C VAL A 386 9.46 3.78 -10.92
N ASP A 387 10.10 4.59 -11.77
CA ASP A 387 11.32 4.19 -12.48
C ASP A 387 12.43 3.85 -11.48
N TYR A 388 12.57 4.66 -10.41
CA TYR A 388 13.49 4.38 -9.31
C TYR A 388 13.20 3.03 -8.64
N ILE A 389 11.94 2.76 -8.30
CA ILE A 389 11.52 1.49 -7.67
C ILE A 389 11.79 0.30 -8.60
N LEU A 390 11.62 0.48 -9.90
CA LEU A 390 11.81 -0.57 -10.89
C LEU A 390 13.27 -0.77 -11.35
N GLY A 391 14.21 0.08 -10.91
CA GLY A 391 15.64 -0.13 -11.14
C GLY A 391 16.46 1.08 -11.59
N ASP A 392 15.83 2.21 -11.97
CA ASP A 392 16.55 3.45 -12.33
C ASP A 392 17.03 4.19 -11.07
N ASN A 393 17.86 3.51 -10.28
CA ASN A 393 18.38 3.97 -9.01
C ASN A 393 19.89 3.72 -8.91
N PRO A 394 20.61 4.30 -7.93
CA PRO A 394 22.05 4.14 -7.79
C PRO A 394 22.54 2.69 -7.66
N MET A 395 21.69 1.80 -7.17
CA MET A 395 22.00 0.37 -7.00
C MET A 395 21.77 -0.44 -8.29
N GLY A 396 21.07 0.09 -9.29
CA GLY A 396 20.61 -0.67 -10.46
C GLY A 396 19.75 -1.88 -10.07
N LEU A 397 19.01 -1.77 -8.96
CA LEU A 397 18.24 -2.85 -8.33
C LEU A 397 16.75 -2.54 -8.40
N SER A 398 15.95 -3.42 -8.99
CA SER A 398 14.50 -3.36 -8.82
C SER A 398 14.13 -3.72 -7.39
N TYR A 399 13.36 -2.88 -6.69
CA TYR A 399 12.80 -3.21 -5.38
C TYR A 399 11.54 -4.08 -5.48
N MET A 400 11.13 -4.43 -6.70
CA MET A 400 10.08 -5.42 -6.96
C MET A 400 10.69 -6.79 -7.22
N VAL A 401 10.41 -7.75 -6.36
CA VAL A 401 10.88 -9.14 -6.49
C VAL A 401 10.41 -9.75 -7.81
N GLY A 402 11.35 -10.31 -8.55
CA GLY A 402 11.08 -10.97 -9.83
C GLY A 402 10.85 -10.02 -11.01
N TYR A 403 11.14 -8.72 -10.89
CA TYR A 403 11.13 -7.77 -12.00
C TYR A 403 12.56 -7.39 -12.40
N GLY A 404 12.87 -7.46 -13.70
CA GLY A 404 14.22 -7.26 -14.20
C GLY A 404 15.19 -8.38 -13.80
N ASP A 405 16.48 -8.15 -13.99
CA ASP A 405 17.52 -9.14 -13.72
C ASP A 405 18.08 -9.07 -12.28
N HIS A 406 17.96 -7.89 -11.64
CA HIS A 406 18.49 -7.63 -10.31
C HIS A 406 17.36 -7.19 -9.38
N TYR A 407 17.06 -8.02 -8.38
CA TYR A 407 16.03 -7.78 -7.37
C TYR A 407 16.38 -8.49 -6.06
N PRO A 408 15.75 -8.15 -4.90
CA PRO A 408 16.02 -8.80 -3.62
C PRO A 408 15.75 -10.29 -3.64
N GLN A 409 16.73 -11.06 -3.17
CA GLN A 409 16.71 -12.53 -3.15
C GLN A 409 16.40 -13.09 -1.75
N ARG A 410 16.63 -12.28 -0.69
CA ARG A 410 16.54 -12.69 0.70
C ARG A 410 15.56 -11.82 1.46
N ILE A 411 14.32 -11.80 0.99
CA ILE A 411 13.27 -11.00 1.62
C ILE A 411 12.85 -11.59 2.98
N HIS A 412 12.45 -10.72 3.91
CA HIS A 412 11.90 -11.09 5.21
C HIS A 412 10.45 -11.55 5.04
N HIS A 413 10.26 -12.81 4.69
CA HIS A 413 8.94 -13.39 4.45
C HIS A 413 8.97 -14.90 4.70
N ARG A 414 8.21 -15.36 5.69
CA ARG A 414 8.21 -16.76 6.15
C ARG A 414 7.87 -17.72 5.01
N GLY A 415 6.71 -17.57 4.39
CA GLY A 415 6.27 -18.47 3.32
C GLY A 415 7.21 -18.54 2.13
N SER A 416 7.95 -17.46 1.79
CA SER A 416 8.90 -17.50 0.68
C SER A 416 10.25 -18.05 1.07
N SER A 417 10.68 -17.94 2.33
CA SER A 417 11.99 -18.35 2.81
C SER A 417 12.08 -19.82 3.25
N LEU A 418 10.93 -20.45 3.53
CA LEU A 418 10.86 -21.88 3.80
C LEU A 418 10.48 -22.66 2.51
N PRO A 419 10.89 -23.93 2.39
CA PRO A 419 10.45 -24.75 1.25
C PRO A 419 8.91 -24.93 1.27
N SER A 420 8.31 -24.97 0.09
CA SER A 420 6.84 -25.18 -0.02
C SER A 420 6.43 -26.56 0.52
N VAL A 421 5.17 -26.69 0.92
CA VAL A 421 4.62 -28.02 1.31
C VAL A 421 4.73 -29.03 0.17
N LYS A 422 4.70 -28.56 -1.06
CA LYS A 422 4.83 -29.41 -2.25
C LYS A 422 6.24 -29.99 -2.37
N ASP A 423 7.28 -29.19 -2.09
CA ASP A 423 8.68 -29.60 -2.20
C ASP A 423 9.20 -30.28 -0.93
N HIS A 424 8.61 -29.93 0.22
CA HIS A 424 8.90 -30.50 1.54
C HIS A 424 7.60 -30.75 2.29
N PRO A 425 6.97 -31.93 2.09
CA PRO A 425 5.66 -32.28 2.69
C PRO A 425 5.69 -32.46 4.22
N GLN A 426 6.89 -32.60 4.80
CA GLN A 426 7.05 -32.77 6.25
C GLN A 426 6.72 -31.46 6.95
N PHE A 427 6.05 -31.58 8.09
CA PHE A 427 5.76 -30.46 8.97
C PHE A 427 7.05 -29.81 9.47
N ILE A 428 7.11 -28.47 9.42
CA ILE A 428 8.25 -27.68 9.94
C ILE A 428 7.71 -26.91 11.14
N ALA A 429 8.10 -27.33 12.35
CA ALA A 429 7.67 -26.69 13.58
C ALA A 429 8.30 -25.31 13.78
N CYS A 430 7.67 -24.50 14.63
CA CYS A 430 8.06 -23.13 14.98
C CYS A 430 9.58 -22.88 15.07
N LYS A 431 10.29 -23.71 15.83
CA LYS A 431 11.75 -23.54 16.05
C LYS A 431 12.65 -24.13 14.95
N GLU A 432 12.11 -25.04 14.15
CA GLU A 432 12.87 -25.67 13.06
C GLU A 432 13.07 -24.72 11.88
N GLY A 433 12.21 -23.70 11.73
CA GLY A 433 12.33 -22.68 10.70
C GLY A 433 13.55 -21.76 10.85
N SER A 434 14.18 -21.71 12.02
CA SER A 434 15.34 -20.84 12.26
C SER A 434 16.52 -21.11 11.34
N VAL A 435 16.68 -22.34 10.85
CA VAL A 435 17.75 -22.68 9.88
C VAL A 435 17.53 -21.99 8.53
N TYR A 436 16.28 -21.79 8.14
CA TYR A 436 15.91 -21.08 6.92
C TYR A 436 16.04 -19.56 7.09
N PHE A 437 15.63 -19.05 8.26
CA PHE A 437 15.83 -17.62 8.59
C PHE A 437 17.30 -17.22 8.51
N ASN A 438 18.18 -18.00 9.11
CA ASN A 438 19.62 -17.73 9.16
C ASN A 438 20.38 -18.11 7.88
N SER A 439 19.70 -18.66 6.88
CA SER A 439 20.35 -19.06 5.63
C SER A 439 20.79 -17.85 4.80
N SER A 440 22.01 -17.87 4.31
CA SER A 440 22.52 -16.89 3.34
C SER A 440 22.07 -17.17 1.89
N ASN A 441 21.37 -18.28 1.66
CA ASN A 441 20.83 -18.60 0.34
C ASN A 441 19.63 -17.72 0.00
N PRO A 442 19.34 -17.49 -1.29
CA PRO A 442 18.09 -16.93 -1.75
C PRO A 442 16.87 -17.67 -1.19
N ASN A 443 15.76 -16.98 -1.05
CA ASN A 443 14.48 -17.60 -0.68
C ASN A 443 14.09 -18.65 -1.73
N PRO A 444 13.71 -19.87 -1.34
CA PRO A 444 13.39 -20.94 -2.29
C PRO A 444 12.10 -20.68 -3.09
N ASN A 445 11.18 -19.92 -2.55
CA ASN A 445 9.93 -19.57 -3.22
C ASN A 445 9.96 -18.09 -3.64
N LEU A 446 9.84 -17.84 -4.92
CA LEU A 446 9.83 -16.48 -5.44
C LEU A 446 8.46 -15.83 -5.20
N LEU A 447 8.41 -14.82 -4.34
CA LEU A 447 7.22 -14.00 -4.10
C LEU A 447 7.16 -12.88 -5.15
N VAL A 448 6.77 -13.27 -6.37
CA VAL A 448 6.76 -12.37 -7.54
C VAL A 448 5.90 -11.13 -7.26
N GLY A 449 6.46 -9.96 -7.56
CA GLY A 449 5.76 -8.68 -7.46
C GLY A 449 5.76 -8.05 -6.07
N ALA A 450 6.36 -8.71 -5.07
CA ALA A 450 6.53 -8.13 -3.75
C ALA A 450 7.42 -6.89 -3.80
N LEU A 451 6.94 -5.77 -3.30
CA LEU A 451 7.77 -4.59 -3.02
C LEU A 451 8.31 -4.69 -1.61
N VAL A 452 9.62 -4.69 -1.49
CA VAL A 452 10.31 -4.68 -0.18
C VAL A 452 10.23 -3.29 0.48
N GLY A 453 10.65 -3.18 1.74
CA GLY A 453 10.67 -1.91 2.47
C GLY A 453 11.48 -0.79 1.80
N GLY A 454 12.53 -1.14 1.06
CA GLY A 454 13.31 -0.21 0.24
C GLY A 454 14.60 0.27 0.89
N PRO A 455 15.30 1.24 0.26
CA PRO A 455 16.60 1.74 0.70
C PRO A 455 16.49 2.71 1.88
N GLU A 456 17.64 3.00 2.48
CA GLU A 456 17.82 4.09 3.45
C GLU A 456 17.94 5.46 2.76
N GLU A 457 18.20 6.52 3.55
CA GLU A 457 18.27 7.89 3.06
C GLU A 457 19.44 8.16 2.09
N ASP A 458 20.44 7.29 2.08
CA ASP A 458 21.63 7.35 1.22
C ASP A 458 21.54 6.46 -0.03
N ASP A 459 20.36 5.93 -0.34
CA ASP A 459 20.08 4.98 -1.43
C ASP A 459 20.67 3.57 -1.20
N GLU A 460 21.30 3.30 -0.07
CA GLU A 460 21.93 2.00 0.19
C GLU A 460 20.88 0.94 0.59
N TYR A 461 21.00 -0.21 -0.03
CA TYR A 461 20.15 -1.38 0.24
C TYR A 461 21.01 -2.63 0.44
N GLU A 462 20.84 -3.28 1.59
CA GLU A 462 21.45 -4.58 1.86
C GLU A 462 20.37 -5.67 1.73
N ASP A 463 20.61 -6.64 0.86
CA ASP A 463 19.70 -7.79 0.69
C ASP A 463 19.91 -8.78 1.83
N ASP A 464 19.34 -8.47 3.00
CA ASP A 464 19.42 -9.25 4.22
C ASP A 464 18.03 -9.55 4.80
N ARG A 465 17.70 -10.83 4.90
CA ARG A 465 16.43 -11.30 5.47
C ARG A 465 16.21 -10.85 6.90
N ALA A 466 17.28 -10.68 7.68
CA ALA A 466 17.17 -10.24 9.07
C ALA A 466 16.81 -8.74 9.18
N ASN A 467 17.10 -7.94 8.16
CA ASN A 467 16.78 -6.53 8.12
C ASN A 467 15.34 -6.30 7.60
N PHE A 468 14.34 -6.60 8.44
CA PHE A 468 12.93 -6.48 8.05
C PHE A 468 12.54 -5.07 7.58
N ARG A 469 13.16 -4.01 8.11
CA ARG A 469 12.86 -2.63 7.70
C ARG A 469 13.12 -2.35 6.23
N LYS A 470 14.11 -3.06 5.64
CA LYS A 470 14.46 -2.94 4.23
C LYS A 470 13.86 -4.05 3.38
N SER A 471 13.84 -5.29 3.89
CA SER A 471 13.59 -6.48 3.09
C SER A 471 12.19 -7.08 3.23
N GLU A 472 11.35 -6.56 4.13
CA GLU A 472 9.99 -7.07 4.31
C GLU A 472 9.01 -6.40 3.35
N PRO A 473 8.28 -7.19 2.54
CA PRO A 473 7.17 -6.68 1.75
C PRO A 473 5.90 -6.63 2.59
N THR A 474 5.05 -5.64 2.32
CA THR A 474 3.74 -5.54 2.95
C THR A 474 2.63 -5.32 1.93
N THR A 475 1.40 -5.68 2.28
CA THR A 475 0.25 -5.50 1.40
C THR A 475 -0.02 -4.02 1.11
N TYR A 476 0.18 -3.14 2.08
CA TYR A 476 -0.06 -1.71 1.96
C TYR A 476 1.05 -0.93 1.24
N ILE A 477 2.26 -1.50 1.06
CA ILE A 477 3.27 -0.96 0.14
C ILE A 477 2.86 -1.23 -1.30
N ASN A 478 2.41 -2.45 -1.59
CA ASN A 478 2.05 -2.88 -2.94
C ASN A 478 0.75 -2.23 -3.45
N ALA A 479 -0.26 -2.06 -2.60
CA ALA A 479 -1.59 -1.66 -3.02
C ALA A 479 -1.64 -0.31 -3.76
N PRO A 480 -1.06 0.80 -3.26
CA PRO A 480 -1.02 2.06 -4.00
C PRO A 480 -0.18 1.97 -5.28
N PHE A 481 0.86 1.13 -5.29
CA PHE A 481 1.70 0.95 -6.47
C PHE A 481 0.96 0.31 -7.65
N VAL A 482 -0.06 -0.53 -7.39
CA VAL A 482 -0.94 -1.08 -8.43
C VAL A 482 -1.59 0.04 -9.24
N GLY A 483 -2.14 1.08 -8.59
CA GLY A 483 -2.75 2.21 -9.28
C GLY A 483 -1.74 3.06 -10.07
N VAL A 484 -0.57 3.27 -9.51
CA VAL A 484 0.51 4.01 -10.17
C VAL A 484 0.97 3.28 -11.44
N LEU A 485 1.16 1.96 -11.33
CA LEU A 485 1.53 1.13 -12.48
C LEU A 485 0.41 1.04 -13.52
N ALA A 486 -0.86 1.01 -13.10
CA ALA A 486 -1.99 1.02 -14.03
C ALA A 486 -1.97 2.24 -14.93
N TYR A 487 -1.73 3.43 -14.35
CA TYR A 487 -1.59 4.66 -15.11
C TYR A 487 -0.43 4.58 -16.11
N PHE A 488 0.79 4.22 -15.68
CA PHE A 488 1.96 4.21 -16.57
C PHE A 488 1.95 3.04 -17.57
N ALA A 489 1.23 1.96 -17.31
CA ALA A 489 1.00 0.89 -18.30
C ALA A 489 0.21 1.38 -19.51
N ALA A 490 -0.65 2.38 -19.32
CA ALA A 490 -1.40 3.04 -20.42
C ALA A 490 -0.67 4.27 -20.96
N HIS A 491 0.11 4.98 -20.15
CA HIS A 491 0.77 6.24 -20.45
C HIS A 491 2.26 6.20 -20.09
N PRO A 492 3.10 5.43 -20.81
CA PRO A 492 4.52 5.28 -20.47
C PRO A 492 5.33 6.59 -20.57
N ASP A 493 4.87 7.54 -21.42
CA ASP A 493 5.45 8.86 -21.62
C ASP A 493 4.39 9.95 -21.30
N PRO A 494 4.21 10.33 -20.03
CA PRO A 494 3.16 11.25 -19.58
C PRO A 494 3.43 12.74 -19.87
#